data_254996000bae49bac1a507e482588c78
#
_entry.id   254996000bae49bac1a507e482588c78
#
_cell.length_a   1.000
_cell.length_b   1.000
_cell.length_c   1.000
_cell.angle_alpha   90.00
_cell.angle_beta   90.00
_cell.angle_gamma   90.00
#
_symmetry.space_group_name_H-M   'P 1'
#
loop_
_entity.id
_entity.type
_entity.pdbx_description
1 polymer ?
#
loop_
_entity_poly.entity_id
_entity_poly.type
_entity_poly.pdbx_seq_one_letter_code
_entity_poly.pdbx_strand_id
1 'polypeptide(L)'
;MEDCLFCKFANGDSAVNKVFENDDFIVIRDINPQAKNHFLAIPKKHFKYLAEMTEEDSALLARILKTIPKLSDLLELGGGYRLVINQGDDAGQTVPHLHIHILSGQKMGWQPA
;
A
#
# COMPACT_ATOMS: atom_id res chain seq x y z
N MET A 1 -4.60 -18.12 3.34
CA MET A 1 -5.20 -16.80 3.08
C MET A 1 -6.18 -16.38 4.15
N GLU A 2 -6.78 -17.32 4.84
CA GLU A 2 -7.78 -17.00 5.87
C GLU A 2 -7.22 -16.13 6.98
N ASP A 3 -5.94 -16.31 7.32
CA ASP A 3 -5.31 -15.57 8.40
C ASP A 3 -4.66 -14.25 7.96
N CYS A 4 -4.78 -13.91 6.67
CA CYS A 4 -4.18 -12.67 6.17
C CYS A 4 -5.08 -11.48 6.47
N LEU A 5 -4.60 -10.58 7.34
CA LEU A 5 -5.33 -9.38 7.72
C LEU A 5 -5.66 -8.51 6.50
N PHE A 6 -4.69 -8.33 5.59
CA PHE A 6 -4.90 -7.47 4.42
C PHE A 6 -5.85 -8.09 3.41
N CYS A 7 -5.90 -9.43 3.32
CA CYS A 7 -6.93 -10.09 2.52
C CYS A 7 -8.31 -9.79 3.08
N LYS A 8 -8.44 -9.82 4.40
CA LYS A 8 -9.72 -9.51 5.06
C LYS A 8 -10.15 -8.06 4.79
N PHE A 9 -9.21 -7.12 4.86
CA PHE A 9 -9.49 -5.72 4.54
C PHE A 9 -9.95 -5.58 3.08
N ALA A 10 -9.22 -6.20 2.16
CA ALA A 10 -9.49 -6.08 0.74
C ALA A 10 -10.82 -6.73 0.35
N ASN A 11 -11.21 -7.80 1.03
CA ASN A 11 -12.45 -8.54 0.73
C ASN A 11 -13.66 -8.02 1.49
N GLY A 12 -13.48 -7.06 2.40
CA GLY A 12 -14.57 -6.53 3.20
C GLY A 12 -14.95 -7.40 4.38
N ASP A 13 -14.14 -8.41 4.70
CA ASP A 13 -14.41 -9.33 5.81
C ASP A 13 -14.07 -8.73 7.18
N SER A 14 -13.39 -7.60 7.19
CA SER A 14 -13.03 -6.90 8.42
C SER A 14 -13.35 -5.41 8.23
N ALA A 15 -13.92 -4.80 9.27
CA ALA A 15 -14.26 -3.38 9.22
C ALA A 15 -12.98 -2.54 9.15
N VAL A 16 -12.84 -1.78 8.09
CA VAL A 16 -11.75 -0.83 7.90
C VAL A 16 -12.25 0.31 7.04
N ASN A 17 -11.80 1.53 7.34
CA ASN A 17 -12.16 2.70 6.54
C ASN A 17 -11.29 2.75 5.29
N LYS A 18 -11.89 2.41 4.17
CA LYS A 18 -11.21 2.51 2.87
C LYS A 18 -11.29 3.95 2.39
N VAL A 19 -10.12 4.54 2.16
CA VAL A 19 -10.02 5.89 1.59
C VAL A 19 -10.29 5.83 0.09
N PHE A 20 -9.90 4.73 -0.55
CA PHE A 20 -10.10 4.48 -1.97
C PHE A 20 -10.21 2.98 -2.23
N GLU A 21 -10.93 2.63 -3.26
CA GLU A 21 -11.06 1.24 -3.71
C GLU A 21 -11.37 1.19 -5.19
N ASN A 22 -10.71 0.28 -5.90
CA ASN A 22 -11.09 -0.12 -7.26
C ASN A 22 -10.96 -1.64 -7.38
N ASP A 23 -11.00 -2.17 -8.60
CA ASP A 23 -10.94 -3.62 -8.81
C ASP A 23 -9.58 -4.22 -8.44
N ASP A 24 -8.52 -3.40 -8.43
CA ASP A 24 -7.15 -3.86 -8.23
C ASP A 24 -6.68 -3.76 -6.78
N PHE A 25 -7.10 -2.73 -6.05
CA PHE A 25 -6.55 -2.48 -4.71
C PHE A 25 -7.45 -1.59 -3.87
N ILE A 26 -7.12 -1.54 -2.58
CA ILE A 26 -7.71 -0.60 -1.63
C ILE A 26 -6.62 0.31 -1.08
N VAL A 27 -7.01 1.47 -0.57
CA VAL A 27 -6.14 2.36 0.20
C VAL A 27 -6.78 2.61 1.56
N ILE A 28 -6.00 2.40 2.61
CA ILE A 28 -6.42 2.68 3.99
C ILE A 28 -5.38 3.58 4.66
N ARG A 29 -5.74 4.19 5.79
CA ARG A 29 -4.79 4.94 6.61
C ARG A 29 -4.01 3.97 7.50
N ASP A 30 -2.70 4.23 7.65
CA ASP A 30 -1.88 3.48 8.61
C ASP A 30 -2.23 3.95 10.03
N ILE A 31 -2.40 3.00 10.95
CA ILE A 31 -2.74 3.31 12.34
C ILE A 31 -1.55 3.83 13.15
N ASN A 32 -0.33 3.63 12.64
CA ASN A 32 0.91 4.14 13.25
C ASN A 32 1.64 5.01 12.23
N PRO A 33 1.11 6.21 11.92
CA PRO A 33 1.67 7.00 10.83
C PRO A 33 3.11 7.44 11.10
N GLN A 34 3.93 7.32 10.07
CA GLN A 34 5.34 7.75 10.08
C GLN A 34 5.54 9.09 9.36
N ALA A 35 4.46 9.68 8.87
CA ALA A 35 4.43 11.00 8.26
C ALA A 35 3.05 11.60 8.53
N LYS A 36 2.90 12.89 8.24
CA LYS A 36 1.62 13.58 8.43
C LYS A 36 0.49 12.83 7.74
N ASN A 37 0.72 12.37 6.51
CA ASN A 37 -0.20 11.50 5.79
C ASN A 37 0.51 10.19 5.52
N HIS A 38 -0.07 9.09 5.97
CA HIS A 38 0.51 7.76 5.79
C HIS A 38 -0.60 6.79 5.44
N PHE A 39 -0.57 6.32 4.19
CA PHE A 39 -1.56 5.38 3.68
C PHE A 39 -0.91 4.07 3.30
N LEU A 40 -1.72 3.03 3.18
CA LEU A 40 -1.31 1.73 2.68
C LEU A 40 -2.14 1.41 1.43
N ALA A 41 -1.47 1.15 0.32
CA ALA A 41 -2.11 0.62 -0.88
C ALA A 41 -1.95 -0.90 -0.85
N ILE A 42 -3.06 -1.62 -0.83
CA ILE A 42 -3.11 -3.05 -0.62
C ILE A 42 -3.77 -3.72 -1.82
N PRO A 43 -3.01 -4.50 -2.62
CA PRO A 43 -3.61 -5.25 -3.72
C PRO A 43 -4.70 -6.19 -3.22
N LYS A 44 -5.77 -6.35 -3.98
CA LYS A 44 -6.81 -7.31 -3.66
C LYS A 44 -6.34 -8.75 -3.84
N LYS A 45 -5.43 -8.97 -4.81
CA LYS A 45 -4.82 -10.28 -4.99
C LYS A 45 -3.74 -10.50 -3.94
N HIS A 46 -3.72 -11.67 -3.32
CA HIS A 46 -2.70 -12.00 -2.34
C HIS A 46 -1.42 -12.46 -3.02
N PHE A 47 -0.33 -11.74 -2.81
CA PHE A 47 1.03 -12.20 -3.06
C PHE A 47 1.95 -11.46 -2.10
N LYS A 48 3.08 -12.08 -1.75
CA LYS A 48 3.93 -11.59 -0.67
C LYS A 48 5.11 -10.78 -1.16
N TYR A 49 5.81 -11.29 -2.16
CA TYR A 49 7.15 -10.80 -2.51
C TYR A 49 7.26 -10.44 -3.98
N LEU A 50 8.02 -9.38 -4.23
CA LEU A 50 8.32 -8.98 -5.61
C LEU A 50 9.03 -10.09 -6.38
N ALA A 51 9.89 -10.85 -5.69
CA ALA A 51 10.66 -11.93 -6.30
C ALA A 51 9.78 -13.08 -6.81
N GLU A 52 8.56 -13.19 -6.30
CA GLU A 52 7.63 -14.28 -6.65
C GLU A 52 6.52 -13.84 -7.58
N MET A 53 6.55 -12.59 -8.05
CA MET A 53 5.48 -12.08 -8.91
C MET A 53 5.40 -12.83 -10.23
N THR A 54 4.18 -13.21 -10.58
CA THR A 54 3.85 -13.67 -11.93
C THR A 54 3.73 -12.45 -12.85
N GLU A 55 3.58 -12.68 -14.14
CA GLU A 55 3.31 -11.58 -15.07
C GLU A 55 2.00 -10.86 -14.74
N GLU A 56 1.01 -11.61 -14.29
CA GLU A 56 -0.26 -11.04 -13.87
C GLU A 56 -0.07 -10.13 -12.66
N ASP A 57 0.72 -10.56 -11.68
CA ASP A 57 1.02 -9.76 -10.49
C ASP A 57 1.78 -8.48 -10.86
N SER A 58 2.72 -8.58 -11.80
CA SER A 58 3.49 -7.42 -12.28
C SER A 58 2.57 -6.41 -12.98
N ALA A 59 1.65 -6.89 -13.80
CA ALA A 59 0.69 -6.03 -14.47
C ALA A 59 -0.23 -5.34 -13.46
N LEU A 60 -0.66 -6.06 -12.44
CA LEU A 60 -1.47 -5.50 -11.36
C LEU A 60 -0.71 -4.40 -10.62
N LEU A 61 0.54 -4.67 -10.24
CA LEU A 61 1.37 -3.69 -9.53
C LEU A 61 1.59 -2.45 -10.40
N ALA A 62 1.83 -2.61 -11.69
CA ALA A 62 1.99 -1.50 -12.60
C ALA A 62 0.73 -0.61 -12.63
N ARG A 63 -0.45 -1.24 -12.65
CA ARG A 63 -1.71 -0.48 -12.64
C ARG A 63 -1.88 0.29 -11.33
N ILE A 64 -1.51 -0.33 -10.20
CA ILE A 64 -1.59 0.34 -8.89
C ILE A 64 -0.66 1.55 -8.87
N LEU A 65 0.60 1.38 -9.26
CA LEU A 65 1.58 2.47 -9.29
C LEU A 65 1.14 3.61 -10.22
N LYS A 66 0.49 3.28 -11.31
CA LYS A 66 -0.02 4.28 -12.25
C LYS A 66 -1.23 5.02 -11.69
N THR A 67 -2.03 4.37 -10.87
CA THR A 67 -3.24 4.95 -10.28
C THR A 67 -2.91 5.89 -9.12
N ILE A 68 -1.90 5.58 -8.31
CA ILE A 68 -1.57 6.37 -7.11
C ILE A 68 -1.44 7.87 -7.41
N PRO A 69 -0.68 8.32 -8.43
CA PRO A 69 -0.60 9.76 -8.72
C PRO A 69 -1.94 10.41 -9.06
N LYS A 70 -2.87 9.63 -9.60
CA LYS A 70 -4.21 10.14 -9.92
C LYS A 70 -5.05 10.42 -8.68
N LEU A 71 -4.62 9.91 -7.53
CA LEU A 71 -5.27 10.12 -6.23
C LEU A 71 -4.67 11.31 -5.48
N SER A 72 -3.92 12.18 -6.17
CA SER A 72 -3.18 13.28 -5.56
C SER A 72 -4.04 14.18 -4.67
N ASP A 73 -5.23 14.55 -5.14
CA ASP A 73 -6.11 15.39 -4.35
C ASP A 73 -6.65 14.65 -3.12
N LEU A 74 -7.02 13.39 -3.30
CA LEU A 74 -7.58 12.58 -2.22
C LEU A 74 -6.56 12.28 -1.13
N LEU A 75 -5.31 11.98 -1.52
CA LEU A 75 -4.26 11.56 -0.59
C LEU A 75 -3.29 12.68 -0.24
N GLU A 76 -3.53 13.89 -0.73
CA GLU A 76 -2.68 15.07 -0.47
C GLU A 76 -1.22 14.85 -0.92
N LEU A 77 -1.04 14.45 -2.17
CA LEU A 77 0.27 14.13 -2.72
C LEU A 77 0.95 15.30 -3.43
N GLY A 78 0.29 16.46 -3.50
CA GLY A 78 0.69 17.57 -4.37
C GLY A 78 2.08 18.13 -4.10
N GLY A 79 2.57 18.05 -2.87
CA GLY A 79 3.91 18.52 -2.52
C GLY A 79 5.01 17.50 -2.73
N GLY A 80 4.66 16.34 -3.19
CA GLY A 80 5.56 15.20 -3.31
C GLY A 80 5.21 14.10 -2.32
N TYR A 81 5.62 12.90 -2.62
CA TYR A 81 5.30 11.75 -1.77
C TYR A 81 6.35 10.66 -1.92
N ARG A 82 6.37 9.77 -0.95
CA ARG A 82 7.30 8.63 -0.92
C ARG A 82 6.51 7.34 -0.94
N LEU A 83 6.96 6.41 -1.76
CA LEU A 83 6.41 5.05 -1.78
C LEU A 83 7.44 4.10 -1.21
N VAL A 84 7.01 3.21 -0.30
CA VAL A 84 7.90 2.21 0.32
C VAL A 84 7.25 0.84 0.24
N ILE A 85 7.99 -0.12 -0.25
CA ILE A 85 7.60 -1.53 -0.28
C ILE A 85 8.65 -2.30 0.50
N ASN A 86 8.32 -2.71 1.72
CA ASN A 86 9.25 -3.49 2.54
C ASN A 86 9.19 -4.95 2.13
N GLN A 87 10.35 -5.56 1.94
CA GLN A 87 10.45 -6.94 1.48
C GLN A 87 11.26 -7.77 2.46
N GLY A 88 10.58 -8.68 3.15
CA GLY A 88 11.21 -9.62 4.07
C GLY A 88 11.43 -9.05 5.47
N ASP A 89 11.91 -9.91 6.36
CA ASP A 89 12.03 -9.59 7.79
C ASP A 89 13.00 -8.45 8.08
N ASP A 90 14.13 -8.42 7.40
CA ASP A 90 15.14 -7.38 7.64
C ASP A 90 14.65 -5.99 7.26
N ALA A 91 13.69 -5.90 6.35
CA ALA A 91 13.09 -4.64 5.94
C ALA A 91 11.87 -4.28 6.79
N GLY A 92 11.49 -5.14 7.74
CA GLY A 92 10.35 -4.89 8.61
C GLY A 92 9.00 -5.24 8.02
N GLN A 93 8.97 -6.15 7.05
CA GLN A 93 7.69 -6.63 6.52
C GLN A 93 7.00 -7.52 7.55
N THR A 94 5.99 -6.99 8.23
CA THR A 94 5.29 -7.70 9.29
C THR A 94 4.01 -8.39 8.81
N VAL A 95 3.45 -7.94 7.71
CA VAL A 95 2.25 -8.54 7.12
C VAL A 95 2.63 -9.23 5.81
N PRO A 96 2.42 -10.57 5.70
CA PRO A 96 2.82 -11.33 4.52
C PRO A 96 1.83 -11.19 3.36
N HIS A 97 1.62 -9.96 2.92
CA HIS A 97 0.79 -9.57 1.80
C HIS A 97 1.41 -8.28 1.28
N LEU A 98 1.80 -8.24 0.02
CA LEU A 98 2.47 -7.06 -0.54
C LEU A 98 1.62 -5.82 -0.29
N HIS A 99 2.26 -4.74 0.14
CA HIS A 99 1.59 -3.47 0.33
C HIS A 99 2.59 -2.34 0.11
N ILE A 100 2.07 -1.18 -0.25
CA ILE A 100 2.86 0.00 -0.57
C ILE A 100 2.51 1.07 0.44
N HIS A 101 3.50 1.52 1.21
CA HIS A 101 3.34 2.70 2.07
C HIS A 101 3.35 3.94 1.19
N ILE A 102 2.43 4.85 1.42
CA ILE A 102 2.36 6.15 0.74
C ILE A 102 2.48 7.22 1.81
N LEU A 103 3.57 7.97 1.78
CA LEU A 103 3.86 8.97 2.79
C LEU A 103 3.92 10.36 2.15
N SER A 104 3.25 11.33 2.76
CA SER A 104 3.18 12.68 2.21
C SER A 104 2.83 13.71 3.29
N GLY A 105 2.73 14.96 2.89
CA GLY A 105 2.23 16.03 3.74
C GLY A 105 3.30 16.74 4.55
N GLN A 106 4.56 16.36 4.42
CA GLN A 106 5.67 16.99 5.13
C GLN A 106 6.98 16.73 4.41
N LYS A 107 7.99 17.51 4.69
CA LYS A 107 9.33 17.21 4.23
C LYS A 107 9.86 15.98 4.95
N MET A 108 10.43 15.07 4.19
CA MET A 108 10.98 13.82 4.70
C MET A 108 12.47 13.77 4.41
N GLY A 109 13.24 13.29 5.39
CA GLY A 109 14.66 13.06 5.19
C GLY A 109 14.90 11.84 4.32
N TRP A 110 16.17 11.48 4.13
CA TRP A 110 16.53 10.32 3.33
C TRP A 110 16.11 9.00 3.98
N GLN A 111 16.00 8.95 5.30
CA GLN A 111 15.67 7.70 5.98
C GLN A 111 14.30 7.18 5.57
N PRO A 112 14.20 5.91 5.13
CA PRO A 112 12.91 5.31 4.80
C PRO A 112 12.05 5.14 6.06
N ALA A 113 10.76 5.15 5.86
CA ALA A 113 9.81 4.93 6.93
C ALA A 113 9.82 3.47 7.40
#